data_51597fd188b51a68c6a519c4473b5069
#
_entry.id   51597fd188b51a68c6a519c4473b5069
#
_cell.length_a   1.000
_cell.length_b   1.000
_cell.length_c   1.000
_cell.angle_alpha   90.00
_cell.angle_beta   90.00
_cell.angle_gamma   90.00
#
_symmetry.space_group_name_H-M   'P 1'
#
loop_
_entity.id
_entity.type
_entity.pdbx_description
1 polymer ?
#
loop_
_entity_poly.entity_id
_entity_poly.type
_entity_poly.pdbx_seq_one_letter_code
_entity_poly.pdbx_strand_id
1 'polypeptide(L)'
;TAAAVHWLAWRYTRDHLAAMTAALAFTFCFFRMHHGHGHLNLIWCFWIPLSFVAMDRWAERPTWTRLAVWTTVLVLQALAAWYQAVLIVVADALFLVWLFAVERRTPRFSRLILQGLVGALAAFAVVWPFARYYFILHSEPPSYASGASADLVGWFVPPENTWLGQWLLAHGVKGPRWIWGEVTVYLGWIVVGLASAGVVVSMRARDALTRRARFFILLGVVAAMLALGPFPSEVASGSFGWSPFGLLAHVPGLSLFRIPARYSELLNLALAMLAGIACAALHRRFGLRGRAVTMALTLLLLADFYVVKFPGGEPQPFPVPPVYKYIATLPAGAVLSLPDYARTDLWFQEADYQYFSTAHWHPAVNGDAREFPPQFVEVADRMKRFPDPDAAATMRTTGVKYVVLHAGQRGAEDLLAPAEASPDFRLLVRFDRDYLFEVVPAASTPAHTSAAP
;
A
#
# COMPACT_ATOMS: atom_id res chain seq x y z
N THR A 1 8.42 -8.89 -9.84
CA THR A 1 9.24 -8.81 -8.62
C THR A 1 10.32 -9.87 -8.62
N ALA A 2 10.02 -11.17 -8.85
CA ALA A 2 11.00 -12.26 -8.79
C ALA A 2 12.26 -12.01 -9.65
N ALA A 3 12.09 -11.58 -10.91
CA ALA A 3 13.22 -11.28 -11.79
C ALA A 3 14.14 -10.16 -11.26
N ALA A 4 13.56 -9.13 -10.65
CA ALA A 4 14.33 -8.02 -10.06
C ALA A 4 15.14 -8.48 -8.84
N VAL A 5 14.53 -9.27 -7.95
CA VAL A 5 15.24 -9.84 -6.79
C VAL A 5 16.27 -10.85 -7.21
N HIS A 6 15.96 -11.71 -8.20
CA HIS A 6 16.93 -12.64 -8.78
C HIS A 6 18.16 -11.89 -9.32
N TRP A 7 17.94 -10.80 -10.06
CA TRP A 7 19.05 -9.99 -10.58
C TRP A 7 19.90 -9.39 -9.45
N LEU A 8 19.25 -8.81 -8.43
CA LEU A 8 19.93 -8.27 -7.26
C LEU A 8 20.74 -9.38 -6.54
N ALA A 9 20.11 -10.51 -6.24
CA ALA A 9 20.76 -11.63 -5.53
C ALA A 9 21.88 -12.26 -6.34
N TRP A 10 21.70 -12.44 -7.65
CA TRP A 10 22.74 -12.94 -8.54
C TRP A 10 23.96 -12.02 -8.57
N ARG A 11 23.75 -10.73 -8.49
CA ARG A 11 24.84 -9.75 -8.44
C ARG A 11 25.78 -9.99 -7.27
N TYR A 12 25.24 -10.43 -6.12
CA TYR A 12 25.99 -10.69 -4.89
C TYR A 12 26.47 -12.14 -4.76
N THR A 13 25.72 -13.09 -5.28
CA THR A 13 26.00 -14.54 -5.12
C THR A 13 26.76 -15.14 -6.28
N ARG A 14 26.55 -14.62 -7.50
CA ARG A 14 27.01 -15.21 -8.79
C ARG A 14 26.55 -16.64 -8.97
N ASP A 15 25.43 -17.02 -8.36
CA ASP A 15 24.81 -18.32 -8.43
C ASP A 15 23.31 -18.20 -8.71
N HIS A 16 22.86 -18.79 -9.81
CA HIS A 16 21.48 -18.65 -10.26
C HIS A 16 20.48 -19.36 -9.34
N LEU A 17 20.83 -20.54 -8.80
CA LEU A 17 19.92 -21.26 -7.92
C LEU A 17 19.78 -20.55 -6.57
N ALA A 18 20.87 -20.04 -6.01
CA ALA A 18 20.84 -19.23 -4.80
C ALA A 18 20.04 -17.92 -4.99
N ALA A 19 20.22 -17.28 -6.16
CA ALA A 19 19.46 -16.08 -6.52
C ALA A 19 17.97 -16.38 -6.72
N MET A 20 17.62 -17.56 -7.27
CA MET A 20 16.24 -18.02 -7.43
C MET A 20 15.59 -18.24 -6.06
N THR A 21 16.30 -18.88 -5.11
CA THR A 21 15.81 -19.06 -3.74
C THR A 21 15.50 -17.72 -3.08
N ALA A 22 16.39 -16.74 -3.19
CA ALA A 22 16.14 -15.37 -2.70
C ALA A 22 14.93 -14.73 -3.38
N ALA A 23 14.82 -14.88 -4.69
CA ALA A 23 13.70 -14.33 -5.47
C ALA A 23 12.35 -14.93 -5.05
N LEU A 24 12.28 -16.24 -4.86
CA LEU A 24 11.08 -16.93 -4.41
C LEU A 24 10.74 -16.57 -2.96
N ALA A 25 11.75 -16.51 -2.08
CA ALA A 25 11.57 -16.09 -0.68
C ALA A 25 10.91 -14.72 -0.56
N PHE A 26 11.36 -13.73 -1.33
CA PHE A 26 10.76 -12.40 -1.29
C PHE A 26 9.43 -12.32 -2.04
N THR A 27 9.32 -12.99 -3.19
CA THR A 27 8.12 -12.89 -4.03
C THR A 27 6.90 -13.52 -3.38
N PHE A 28 7.08 -14.62 -2.69
CA PHE A 28 6.03 -15.39 -2.05
C PHE A 28 6.00 -15.22 -0.53
N CYS A 29 6.75 -14.25 0.05
CA CYS A 29 6.67 -13.99 1.48
C CYS A 29 5.22 -13.66 1.89
N PHE A 30 4.88 -14.06 3.12
CA PHE A 30 3.51 -13.93 3.61
C PHE A 30 2.97 -12.50 3.52
N PHE A 31 3.78 -11.50 3.83
CA PHE A 31 3.40 -10.09 3.72
C PHE A 31 2.84 -9.75 2.32
N ARG A 32 3.51 -10.17 1.26
CA ARG A 32 3.06 -9.89 -0.12
C ARG A 32 1.85 -10.71 -0.52
N MET A 33 1.81 -11.99 -0.16
CA MET A 33 0.66 -12.86 -0.45
C MET A 33 -0.59 -12.33 0.24
N HIS A 34 -0.47 -11.85 1.48
CA HIS A 34 -1.57 -11.29 2.23
C HIS A 34 -2.08 -9.97 1.61
N HIS A 35 -1.18 -9.04 1.26
CA HIS A 35 -1.55 -7.76 0.66
C HIS A 35 -2.06 -7.88 -0.79
N GLY A 36 -1.76 -8.97 -1.48
CA GLY A 36 -2.25 -9.24 -2.83
C GLY A 36 -3.77 -9.30 -2.95
N HIS A 37 -4.46 -9.46 -1.84
CA HIS A 37 -5.91 -9.51 -1.80
C HIS A 37 -6.58 -8.11 -1.86
N GLY A 38 -6.04 -7.10 -1.18
CA GLY A 38 -6.72 -5.80 -1.06
C GLY A 38 -5.85 -4.58 -1.36
N HIS A 39 -4.52 -4.72 -1.35
CA HIS A 39 -3.59 -3.61 -1.50
C HIS A 39 -2.65 -3.83 -2.69
N LEU A 40 -3.19 -3.82 -3.91
CA LEU A 40 -2.42 -4.06 -5.13
C LEU A 40 -1.21 -3.12 -5.28
N ASN A 41 -1.32 -1.88 -4.79
CA ASN A 41 -0.22 -0.93 -4.75
C ASN A 41 0.96 -1.39 -3.89
N LEU A 42 0.74 -2.22 -2.86
CA LEU A 42 1.81 -2.75 -2.00
C LEU A 42 2.55 -3.94 -2.61
N ILE A 43 1.95 -4.66 -3.56
CA ILE A 43 2.63 -5.77 -4.22
C ILE A 43 3.53 -5.34 -5.39
N TRP A 44 3.47 -4.08 -5.80
CA TRP A 44 4.27 -3.51 -6.90
C TRP A 44 5.65 -3.04 -6.41
N CYS A 45 6.34 -3.90 -5.67
CA CYS A 45 7.59 -3.62 -5.00
C CYS A 45 8.86 -3.97 -5.80
N PHE A 46 8.73 -4.29 -7.10
CA PHE A 46 9.89 -4.69 -7.92
C PHE A 46 10.90 -3.56 -8.15
N TRP A 47 10.49 -2.31 -7.97
CA TRP A 47 11.39 -1.16 -8.05
C TRP A 47 12.38 -1.11 -6.88
N ILE A 48 12.04 -1.67 -5.70
CA ILE A 48 12.95 -1.69 -4.54
C ILE A 48 14.23 -2.46 -4.87
N PRO A 49 14.22 -3.74 -5.29
CA PRO A 49 15.45 -4.41 -5.67
C PRO A 49 16.13 -3.79 -6.90
N LEU A 50 15.38 -3.21 -7.85
CA LEU A 50 15.95 -2.51 -8.99
C LEU A 50 16.67 -1.22 -8.57
N SER A 51 16.16 -0.50 -7.57
CA SER A 51 16.85 0.67 -7.02
C SER A 51 18.21 0.29 -6.45
N PHE A 52 18.29 -0.78 -5.66
CA PHE A 52 19.56 -1.27 -5.16
C PHE A 52 20.54 -1.68 -6.27
N VAL A 53 20.06 -2.33 -7.33
CA VAL A 53 20.89 -2.66 -8.49
C VAL A 53 21.41 -1.38 -9.16
N ALA A 54 20.53 -0.40 -9.37
CA ALA A 54 20.88 0.85 -10.04
C ALA A 54 21.86 1.67 -9.20
N MET A 55 21.60 1.80 -7.90
CA MET A 55 22.44 2.55 -6.95
C MET A 55 23.81 1.90 -6.77
N ASP A 56 23.86 0.57 -6.60
CA ASP A 56 25.13 -0.15 -6.47
C ASP A 56 26.00 0.00 -7.74
N ARG A 57 25.38 -0.03 -8.93
CA ARG A 57 26.08 0.23 -10.20
C ARG A 57 26.55 1.67 -10.32
N TRP A 58 25.77 2.63 -9.86
CA TRP A 58 26.16 4.02 -9.82
C TRP A 58 27.29 4.26 -8.83
N ALA A 59 27.23 3.69 -7.62
CA ALA A 59 28.28 3.80 -6.62
C ALA A 59 29.62 3.20 -7.10
N GLU A 60 29.59 2.10 -7.87
CA GLU A 60 30.82 1.53 -8.47
C GLU A 60 31.50 2.47 -9.46
N ARG A 61 30.73 3.14 -10.30
CA ARG A 61 31.20 4.10 -11.32
C ARG A 61 30.23 5.26 -11.41
N PRO A 62 30.46 6.36 -10.71
CA PRO A 62 29.56 7.50 -10.64
C PRO A 62 29.58 8.28 -11.96
N THR A 63 28.69 7.85 -12.90
CA THR A 63 28.44 8.52 -14.18
C THR A 63 27.04 9.10 -14.18
N TRP A 64 26.82 10.16 -14.96
CA TRP A 64 25.49 10.79 -15.10
C TRP A 64 24.43 9.83 -15.66
N THR A 65 24.81 8.95 -16.59
CA THR A 65 23.90 7.93 -17.13
C THR A 65 23.42 6.96 -16.06
N ARG A 66 24.32 6.48 -15.17
CA ARG A 66 23.94 5.56 -14.09
C ARG A 66 23.11 6.25 -13.02
N LEU A 67 23.43 7.52 -12.73
CA LEU A 67 22.58 8.35 -11.89
C LEU A 67 21.18 8.49 -12.48
N ALA A 68 21.07 8.81 -13.77
CA ALA A 68 19.78 8.95 -14.45
C ALA A 68 18.94 7.67 -14.34
N VAL A 69 19.56 6.48 -14.50
CA VAL A 69 18.85 5.20 -14.31
C VAL A 69 18.31 5.07 -12.89
N TRP A 70 19.09 5.35 -11.86
CA TRP A 70 18.62 5.30 -10.48
C TRP A 70 17.51 6.33 -10.21
N THR A 71 17.70 7.58 -10.64
CA THR A 71 16.68 8.65 -10.52
C THR A 71 15.37 8.25 -11.22
N THR A 72 15.46 7.63 -12.41
CA THR A 72 14.27 7.13 -13.13
C THR A 72 13.54 6.05 -12.32
N VAL A 73 14.26 5.11 -11.72
CA VAL A 73 13.66 4.08 -10.86
C VAL A 73 12.91 4.71 -9.69
N LEU A 74 13.49 5.72 -9.02
CA LEU A 74 12.83 6.44 -7.92
C LEU A 74 11.55 7.14 -8.40
N VAL A 75 11.61 7.85 -9.53
CA VAL A 75 10.46 8.55 -10.11
C VAL A 75 9.35 7.57 -10.48
N LEU A 76 9.68 6.48 -11.18
CA LEU A 76 8.69 5.48 -11.59
C LEU A 76 8.03 4.81 -10.39
N GLN A 77 8.79 4.54 -9.32
CA GLN A 77 8.19 4.03 -8.08
C GLN A 77 7.27 5.05 -7.42
N ALA A 78 7.68 6.31 -7.35
CA ALA A 78 6.86 7.35 -6.74
C ALA A 78 5.53 7.54 -7.49
N LEU A 79 5.56 7.45 -8.82
CA LEU A 79 4.37 7.52 -9.66
C LEU A 79 3.51 6.25 -9.60
N ALA A 80 4.11 5.09 -9.34
CA ALA A 80 3.38 3.82 -9.23
C ALA A 80 2.75 3.63 -7.85
N ALA A 81 3.49 3.90 -6.77
CA ALA A 81 3.01 3.73 -5.41
C ALA A 81 3.87 4.52 -4.42
N TRP A 82 3.25 5.48 -3.76
CA TRP A 82 3.87 6.39 -2.80
C TRP A 82 4.52 5.67 -1.61
N TYR A 83 3.84 4.66 -1.07
CA TYR A 83 4.36 3.90 0.06
C TYR A 83 5.72 3.27 -0.23
N GLN A 84 5.85 2.55 -1.35
CA GLN A 84 7.12 1.94 -1.73
C GLN A 84 8.17 2.99 -2.10
N ALA A 85 7.77 4.16 -2.57
CA ALA A 85 8.71 5.25 -2.84
C ALA A 85 9.43 5.69 -1.56
N VAL A 86 8.72 5.78 -0.43
CA VAL A 86 9.36 6.12 0.85
C VAL A 86 10.21 4.97 1.36
N LEU A 87 9.76 3.72 1.22
CA LEU A 87 10.58 2.55 1.57
C LEU A 87 11.91 2.57 0.78
N ILE A 88 11.87 2.87 -0.52
CA ILE A 88 13.09 3.01 -1.33
C ILE A 88 13.96 4.16 -0.81
N VAL A 89 13.39 5.33 -0.56
CA VAL A 89 14.16 6.50 -0.08
C VAL A 89 14.87 6.19 1.23
N VAL A 90 14.17 5.56 2.19
CA VAL A 90 14.76 5.14 3.48
C VAL A 90 15.85 4.10 3.25
N ALA A 91 15.60 3.09 2.43
CA ALA A 91 16.55 2.03 2.17
C ALA A 91 17.78 2.52 1.38
N ASP A 92 17.58 3.39 0.40
CA ASP A 92 18.63 4.00 -0.41
C ASP A 92 19.48 4.98 0.43
N ALA A 93 18.86 5.78 1.30
CA ALA A 93 19.58 6.63 2.24
C ALA A 93 20.46 5.80 3.18
N LEU A 94 19.92 4.70 3.71
CA LEU A 94 20.68 3.77 4.54
C LEU A 94 21.83 3.13 3.78
N PHE A 95 21.64 2.78 2.51
CA PHE A 95 22.69 2.23 1.65
C PHE A 95 23.80 3.26 1.38
N LEU A 96 23.45 4.52 1.14
CA LEU A 96 24.43 5.60 0.98
C LEU A 96 25.23 5.82 2.25
N VAL A 97 24.57 5.83 3.42
CA VAL A 97 25.25 5.93 4.73
C VAL A 97 26.20 4.75 4.93
N TRP A 98 25.76 3.54 4.58
CA TRP A 98 26.60 2.34 4.64
C TRP A 98 27.82 2.44 3.72
N LEU A 99 27.63 2.81 2.46
CA LEU A 99 28.75 3.02 1.52
C LEU A 99 29.72 4.07 2.04
N PHE A 100 29.17 5.15 2.57
CA PHE A 100 29.95 6.21 3.19
C PHE A 100 30.82 5.70 4.35
N ALA A 101 30.23 4.93 5.25
CA ALA A 101 30.93 4.41 6.42
C ALA A 101 32.04 3.40 6.05
N VAL A 102 31.77 2.57 5.02
CA VAL A 102 32.67 1.49 4.59
C VAL A 102 33.71 1.97 3.57
N GLU A 103 33.36 2.90 2.70
CA GLU A 103 34.20 3.37 1.59
C GLU A 103 34.76 4.79 1.80
N ARG A 104 34.83 5.30 3.02
CA ARG A 104 35.24 6.68 3.42
C ARG A 104 36.51 7.24 2.75
N ARG A 105 37.35 6.38 2.18
CA ARG A 105 38.65 6.74 1.62
C ARG A 105 38.70 6.76 0.10
N THR A 106 37.55 6.72 -0.60
CA THR A 106 37.58 6.75 -2.05
C THR A 106 37.58 8.18 -2.57
N PRO A 107 38.45 8.51 -3.54
CA PRO A 107 38.49 9.85 -4.17
C PRO A 107 37.21 10.21 -4.94
N ARG A 108 36.26 9.30 -5.02
CA ARG A 108 34.97 9.47 -5.73
C ARG A 108 33.85 10.01 -4.83
N PHE A 109 34.11 10.14 -3.54
CA PHE A 109 33.10 10.43 -2.55
C PHE A 109 32.36 11.75 -2.77
N SER A 110 33.08 12.85 -3.00
CA SER A 110 32.47 14.16 -3.30
C SER A 110 31.59 14.15 -4.55
N ARG A 111 32.01 13.39 -5.58
CA ARG A 111 31.22 13.20 -6.80
C ARG A 111 29.92 12.43 -6.52
N LEU A 112 29.95 11.38 -5.69
CA LEU A 112 28.77 10.63 -5.28
C LEU A 112 27.78 11.52 -4.53
N ILE A 113 28.23 12.36 -3.60
CA ILE A 113 27.37 13.30 -2.90
C ILE A 113 26.72 14.28 -3.88
N LEU A 114 27.55 14.97 -4.70
CA LEU A 114 27.07 15.97 -5.63
C LEU A 114 26.04 15.37 -6.62
N GLN A 115 26.39 14.24 -7.24
CA GLN A 115 25.48 13.58 -8.16
C GLN A 115 24.23 13.08 -7.46
N GLY A 116 24.34 12.50 -6.24
CA GLY A 116 23.20 12.04 -5.45
C GLY A 116 22.22 13.18 -5.14
N LEU A 117 22.74 14.34 -4.73
CA LEU A 117 21.93 15.54 -4.50
C LEU A 117 21.22 16.00 -5.80
N VAL A 118 21.93 16.04 -6.92
CA VAL A 118 21.34 16.40 -8.21
C VAL A 118 20.25 15.38 -8.61
N GLY A 119 20.50 14.09 -8.44
CA GLY A 119 19.51 13.04 -8.72
C GLY A 119 18.26 13.14 -7.83
N ALA A 120 18.45 13.39 -6.55
CA ALA A 120 17.35 13.58 -5.60
C ALA A 120 16.52 14.83 -5.93
N LEU A 121 17.16 15.96 -6.25
CA LEU A 121 16.49 17.18 -6.68
C LEU A 121 15.73 16.98 -7.99
N ALA A 122 16.32 16.28 -8.96
CA ALA A 122 15.67 15.96 -10.23
C ALA A 122 14.44 15.06 -10.01
N ALA A 123 14.56 14.01 -9.19
CA ALA A 123 13.43 13.15 -8.83
C ALA A 123 12.32 13.96 -8.16
N PHE A 124 12.68 14.79 -7.18
CA PHE A 124 11.73 15.66 -6.47
C PHE A 124 11.01 16.62 -7.45
N ALA A 125 11.73 17.28 -8.33
CA ALA A 125 11.15 18.21 -9.29
C ALA A 125 10.12 17.55 -10.22
N VAL A 126 10.38 16.31 -10.65
CA VAL A 126 9.45 15.54 -11.50
C VAL A 126 8.23 15.05 -10.70
N VAL A 127 8.41 14.65 -9.46
CA VAL A 127 7.36 14.07 -8.62
C VAL A 127 6.52 15.15 -7.93
N TRP A 128 7.08 16.33 -7.67
CA TRP A 128 6.44 17.41 -6.92
C TRP A 128 5.05 17.86 -7.44
N PRO A 129 4.80 18.00 -8.75
CA PRO A 129 3.46 18.36 -9.23
C PRO A 129 2.34 17.42 -8.75
N PHE A 130 2.68 16.15 -8.51
CA PHE A 130 1.77 15.12 -7.99
C PHE A 130 1.79 15.07 -6.46
N ALA A 131 2.99 15.16 -5.88
CA ALA A 131 3.22 15.06 -4.44
C ALA A 131 2.59 16.21 -3.65
N ARG A 132 2.59 17.43 -4.19
CA ARG A 132 2.10 18.62 -3.51
C ARG A 132 0.69 18.49 -2.96
N TYR A 133 -0.18 17.73 -3.63
CA TYR A 133 -1.55 17.52 -3.19
C TYR A 133 -1.64 16.75 -1.87
N TYR A 134 -0.72 15.83 -1.63
CA TYR A 134 -0.64 15.12 -0.35
C TYR A 134 -0.25 16.05 0.81
N PHE A 135 0.56 17.08 0.55
CA PHE A 135 0.93 18.07 1.57
C PHE A 135 -0.16 19.12 1.81
N ILE A 136 -0.95 19.46 0.79
CA ILE A 136 -2.03 20.44 0.90
C ILE A 136 -3.22 19.83 1.65
N LEU A 137 -3.53 18.57 1.41
CA LEU A 137 -4.68 17.88 1.99
C LEU A 137 -4.47 17.47 3.46
N HIS A 138 -3.22 17.38 3.92
CA HIS A 138 -2.90 16.98 5.29
C HIS A 138 -2.77 18.19 6.21
N SER A 139 -3.90 18.79 6.58
CA SER A 139 -3.95 19.90 7.55
C SER A 139 -3.92 19.41 9.01
N GLU A 140 -4.20 18.13 9.26
CA GLU A 140 -4.19 17.58 10.60
C GLU A 140 -2.83 16.96 10.96
N PRO A 141 -2.42 17.03 12.25
CA PRO A 141 -1.20 16.39 12.68
C PRO A 141 -1.26 14.88 12.38
N PRO A 142 -0.17 14.31 11.87
CA PRO A 142 -0.15 12.91 11.51
C PRO A 142 -0.47 12.03 12.72
N SER A 143 -1.55 11.27 12.65
CA SER A 143 -1.93 10.33 13.69
C SER A 143 -1.34 8.95 13.37
N TYR A 144 -0.71 8.34 14.35
CA TYR A 144 -0.30 6.95 14.29
C TYR A 144 -1.55 6.05 14.28
N ALA A 145 -1.60 5.10 13.36
CA ALA A 145 -2.65 4.09 13.39
C ALA A 145 -2.31 3.10 14.54
N SER A 146 -2.98 3.25 15.67
CA SER A 146 -2.83 2.32 16.80
C SER A 146 -3.12 0.89 16.31
N GLY A 147 -2.25 -0.06 16.66
CA GLY A 147 -2.38 -1.44 16.23
C GLY A 147 -1.83 -1.76 14.83
N ALA A 148 -1.21 -0.80 14.12
CA ALA A 148 -0.60 -1.04 12.81
C ALA A 148 0.92 -1.35 12.88
N SER A 149 1.45 -1.66 14.05
CA SER A 149 2.81 -2.13 14.27
C SER A 149 2.92 -3.64 14.04
N ALA A 150 4.06 -4.11 13.56
CA ALA A 150 4.34 -5.53 13.50
C ALA A 150 4.46 -6.12 14.92
N ASP A 151 3.95 -7.34 15.09
CA ASP A 151 4.08 -8.10 16.33
C ASP A 151 5.27 -9.07 16.23
N LEU A 152 6.15 -9.03 17.24
CA LEU A 152 7.29 -9.96 17.33
C LEU A 152 6.86 -11.43 17.33
N VAL A 153 5.77 -11.77 18.01
CA VAL A 153 5.22 -13.14 18.02
C VAL A 153 4.71 -13.50 16.62
N GLY A 154 4.02 -12.54 15.95
CA GLY A 154 3.51 -12.70 14.61
C GLY A 154 4.60 -12.92 13.55
N TRP A 155 5.86 -12.55 13.81
CA TRP A 155 6.98 -12.86 12.91
C TRP A 155 7.31 -14.36 12.86
N PHE A 156 7.02 -15.09 13.93
CA PHE A 156 7.41 -16.50 14.08
C PHE A 156 6.22 -17.46 14.11
N VAL A 157 5.00 -16.97 14.28
CA VAL A 157 3.81 -17.82 14.30
C VAL A 157 3.09 -17.73 12.96
N PRO A 158 2.99 -18.87 12.22
CA PRO A 158 2.27 -18.90 10.95
C PRO A 158 0.80 -18.52 11.15
N PRO A 159 0.26 -17.65 10.28
CA PRO A 159 -1.14 -17.26 10.35
C PRO A 159 -2.10 -18.41 10.02
N GLU A 160 -3.30 -18.37 10.57
CA GLU A 160 -4.33 -19.41 10.43
C GLU A 160 -4.78 -19.66 8.98
N ASN A 161 -4.54 -18.73 8.06
CA ASN A 161 -4.85 -18.90 6.64
C ASN A 161 -3.74 -19.65 5.86
N THR A 162 -2.63 -20.01 6.52
CA THR A 162 -1.61 -20.90 5.96
C THR A 162 -1.88 -22.35 6.38
N TRP A 163 -1.38 -23.34 5.60
CA TRP A 163 -1.54 -24.74 5.95
C TRP A 163 -0.88 -25.07 7.30
N LEU A 164 0.30 -24.49 7.56
CA LEU A 164 1.03 -24.70 8.80
C LEU A 164 0.33 -24.05 9.99
N GLY A 165 -0.24 -22.87 9.79
CA GLY A 165 -1.07 -22.20 10.82
C GLY A 165 -2.33 -23.00 11.16
N GLN A 166 -3.01 -23.55 10.16
CA GLN A 166 -4.16 -24.45 10.40
C GLN A 166 -3.75 -25.72 11.14
N TRP A 167 -2.61 -26.31 10.77
CA TRP A 167 -2.09 -27.48 11.48
C TRP A 167 -1.77 -27.16 12.93
N LEU A 168 -1.11 -26.05 13.23
CA LEU A 168 -0.81 -25.60 14.60
C LEU A 168 -2.10 -25.35 15.40
N LEU A 169 -3.09 -24.71 14.79
CA LEU A 169 -4.38 -24.44 15.42
C LEU A 169 -5.11 -25.76 15.80
N ALA A 170 -5.09 -26.75 14.89
CA ALA A 170 -5.65 -28.07 15.13
C ALA A 170 -4.97 -28.81 16.30
N HIS A 171 -3.70 -28.49 16.61
CA HIS A 171 -2.94 -29.03 17.73
C HIS A 171 -2.95 -28.11 18.98
N GLY A 172 -3.87 -27.14 19.05
CA GLY A 172 -4.07 -26.28 20.21
C GLY A 172 -3.15 -25.07 20.33
N VAL A 173 -2.28 -24.85 19.33
CA VAL A 173 -1.44 -23.64 19.26
C VAL A 173 -2.25 -22.54 18.62
N LYS A 174 -2.68 -21.58 19.42
CA LYS A 174 -3.39 -20.39 18.93
C LYS A 174 -2.37 -19.38 18.40
N GLY A 175 -2.55 -18.95 17.16
CA GLY A 175 -1.81 -17.83 16.59
C GLY A 175 -2.14 -16.50 17.27
N PRO A 176 -1.36 -15.44 17.03
CA PRO A 176 -1.70 -14.11 17.49
C PRO A 176 -3.12 -13.77 17.00
N ARG A 177 -3.95 -13.22 17.90
CA ARG A 177 -5.37 -12.89 17.63
C ARG A 177 -5.60 -11.84 16.52
N TRP A 178 -4.55 -11.37 15.92
CA TRP A 178 -4.56 -10.23 15.02
C TRP A 178 -4.57 -10.69 13.57
N ILE A 179 -5.71 -11.11 13.07
CA ILE A 179 -5.92 -11.43 11.63
C ILE A 179 -6.21 -10.16 10.81
N TRP A 180 -5.85 -9.01 11.30
CA TRP A 180 -5.97 -7.77 10.53
C TRP A 180 -4.73 -7.59 9.65
N GLY A 181 -4.96 -7.61 8.35
CA GLY A 181 -4.02 -7.70 7.26
C GLY A 181 -2.71 -6.92 7.32
N GLU A 182 -2.68 -5.81 7.99
CA GLU A 182 -1.50 -4.94 8.06
C GLU A 182 -0.45 -5.43 9.07
N VAL A 183 -0.88 -6.11 10.12
CA VAL A 183 -0.04 -6.45 11.29
C VAL A 183 0.56 -7.84 11.19
N THR A 184 -0.02 -8.71 10.36
CA THR A 184 0.41 -10.09 10.24
C THR A 184 1.60 -10.19 9.29
N VAL A 185 2.80 -10.29 9.87
CA VAL A 185 4.06 -10.33 9.14
C VAL A 185 4.83 -11.60 9.50
N TYR A 186 4.35 -12.72 9.03
CA TYR A 186 5.08 -13.99 9.20
C TYR A 186 6.31 -14.01 8.28
N LEU A 187 7.50 -14.25 8.87
CA LEU A 187 8.77 -14.19 8.15
C LEU A 187 9.17 -15.52 7.49
N GLY A 188 8.53 -16.63 7.89
CA GLY A 188 8.87 -17.98 7.43
C GLY A 188 10.05 -18.61 8.18
N TRP A 189 9.86 -19.77 8.74
CA TRP A 189 10.91 -20.45 9.53
C TRP A 189 12.11 -20.81 8.67
N ILE A 190 11.88 -21.29 7.45
CA ILE A 190 12.95 -21.67 6.53
C ILE A 190 13.76 -20.44 6.10
N VAL A 191 13.09 -19.32 5.82
CA VAL A 191 13.76 -18.06 5.44
C VAL A 191 14.59 -17.53 6.59
N VAL A 192 14.05 -17.51 7.80
CA VAL A 192 14.77 -17.05 9.01
C VAL A 192 16.01 -17.91 9.28
N GLY A 193 15.86 -19.23 9.17
CA GLY A 193 16.99 -20.16 9.34
C GLY A 193 18.11 -19.94 8.31
N LEU A 194 17.74 -19.83 7.02
CA LEU A 194 18.68 -19.55 5.94
C LEU A 194 19.32 -18.16 6.09
N ALA A 195 18.53 -17.14 6.44
CA ALA A 195 19.04 -15.77 6.65
C ALA A 195 20.03 -15.72 7.82
N SER A 196 19.74 -16.43 8.91
CA SER A 196 20.66 -16.55 10.05
C SER A 196 22.01 -17.16 9.65
N ALA A 197 21.97 -18.23 8.84
CA ALA A 197 23.17 -18.80 8.24
C ALA A 197 23.89 -17.79 7.33
N GLY A 198 23.13 -17.00 6.54
CA GLY A 198 23.64 -15.94 5.69
C GLY A 198 24.33 -14.82 6.47
N VAL A 199 23.82 -14.46 7.65
CA VAL A 199 24.47 -13.53 8.57
C VAL A 199 25.85 -14.07 8.96
N VAL A 200 25.94 -15.30 9.42
CA VAL A 200 27.21 -15.95 9.82
C VAL A 200 28.20 -15.97 8.65
N VAL A 201 27.75 -16.33 7.45
CA VAL A 201 28.57 -16.33 6.23
C VAL A 201 29.08 -14.95 5.92
N SER A 202 28.20 -13.93 5.94
CA SER A 202 28.55 -12.55 5.62
C SER A 202 29.53 -11.95 6.62
N MET A 203 29.37 -12.25 7.92
CA MET A 203 30.26 -11.77 8.98
C MET A 203 31.66 -12.37 8.89
N ARG A 204 31.77 -13.62 8.48
CA ARG A 204 33.06 -14.33 8.31
C ARG A 204 33.72 -14.10 6.94
N ALA A 205 33.02 -13.47 6.02
CA ALA A 205 33.51 -13.29 4.66
C ALA A 205 34.70 -12.36 4.59
N ARG A 206 35.71 -12.78 3.78
CA ARG A 206 36.91 -11.98 3.47
C ARG A 206 36.83 -11.31 2.10
N ASP A 207 36.04 -11.86 1.17
CA ASP A 207 35.86 -11.28 -0.16
C ASP A 207 35.00 -10.00 -0.11
N ALA A 208 35.29 -9.08 -1.04
CA ALA A 208 34.65 -7.75 -1.05
C ALA A 208 33.13 -7.83 -1.33
N LEU A 209 32.70 -8.78 -2.17
CA LEU A 209 31.32 -8.91 -2.58
C LEU A 209 30.43 -9.36 -1.42
N THR A 210 30.83 -10.42 -0.72
CA THR A 210 30.10 -10.93 0.45
C THR A 210 30.19 -9.93 1.62
N ARG A 211 31.26 -9.16 1.75
CA ARG A 211 31.34 -8.06 2.73
C ARG A 211 30.30 -6.95 2.45
N ARG A 212 30.10 -6.60 1.20
CA ARG A 212 29.03 -5.65 0.81
C ARG A 212 27.64 -6.17 1.21
N ALA A 213 27.43 -7.46 1.19
CA ALA A 213 26.19 -8.07 1.62
C ALA A 213 25.86 -7.85 3.10
N ARG A 214 26.83 -7.42 3.95
CA ARG A 214 26.56 -6.98 5.34
C ARG A 214 25.58 -5.81 5.40
N PHE A 215 25.43 -5.06 4.32
CA PHE A 215 24.40 -4.04 4.21
C PHE A 215 23.00 -4.63 4.48
N PHE A 216 22.71 -5.85 3.98
CA PHE A 216 21.41 -6.48 4.20
C PHE A 216 21.17 -6.87 5.66
N ILE A 217 22.24 -7.08 6.46
CA ILE A 217 22.11 -7.24 7.92
C ILE A 217 21.64 -5.92 8.54
N LEU A 218 22.29 -4.82 8.18
CA LEU A 218 21.91 -3.49 8.66
C LEU A 218 20.48 -3.13 8.22
N LEU A 219 20.14 -3.36 6.94
CA LEU A 219 18.82 -3.12 6.40
C LEU A 219 17.74 -3.93 7.17
N GLY A 220 18.01 -5.21 7.43
CA GLY A 220 17.11 -6.08 8.17
C GLY A 220 16.87 -5.58 9.60
N VAL A 221 17.93 -5.21 10.32
CA VAL A 221 17.83 -4.68 11.68
C VAL A 221 17.04 -3.37 11.71
N VAL A 222 17.39 -2.42 10.84
CA VAL A 222 16.68 -1.12 10.78
C VAL A 222 15.22 -1.31 10.38
N ALA A 223 14.94 -2.13 9.37
CA ALA A 223 13.59 -2.41 8.93
C ALA A 223 12.75 -3.10 10.03
N ALA A 224 13.35 -4.03 10.79
CA ALA A 224 12.70 -4.65 11.93
C ALA A 224 12.34 -3.62 13.01
N MET A 225 13.28 -2.75 13.37
CA MET A 225 13.03 -1.69 14.34
C MET A 225 11.94 -0.71 13.88
N LEU A 226 11.92 -0.37 12.60
CA LEU A 226 10.90 0.50 12.03
C LEU A 226 9.53 -0.20 11.99
N ALA A 227 9.49 -1.50 11.67
CA ALA A 227 8.26 -2.27 11.60
C ALA A 227 7.58 -2.45 12.96
N LEU A 228 8.35 -2.53 14.04
CA LEU A 228 7.82 -2.59 15.41
C LEU A 228 7.14 -1.29 15.86
N GLY A 229 7.36 -0.18 15.14
CA GLY A 229 6.68 1.08 15.41
C GLY A 229 7.15 1.80 16.68
N PRO A 230 6.28 2.60 17.30
CA PRO A 230 6.58 3.33 18.54
C PRO A 230 6.69 2.40 19.75
N PHE A 231 7.50 2.78 20.72
CA PHE A 231 7.65 2.10 22.00
C PHE A 231 7.18 3.02 23.15
N PRO A 232 6.37 2.52 24.08
CA PRO A 232 5.67 1.21 24.07
C PRO A 232 4.62 1.13 22.96
N SER A 233 4.28 -0.07 22.52
CA SER A 233 3.30 -0.33 21.46
C SER A 233 1.88 0.16 21.79
N GLU A 234 1.60 0.44 23.06
CA GLU A 234 0.34 0.95 23.60
C GLU A 234 0.25 2.48 23.65
N VAL A 235 1.18 3.17 23.02
CA VAL A 235 1.13 4.65 22.97
C VAL A 235 -0.18 5.10 22.34
N ALA A 236 -0.89 5.96 23.06
CA ALA A 236 -2.18 6.50 22.64
C ALA A 236 -2.11 7.09 21.21
N SER A 237 -3.18 6.93 20.46
CA SER A 237 -3.33 7.50 19.12
C SER A 237 -2.92 8.98 19.14
N GLY A 238 -1.95 9.36 18.32
CA GLY A 238 -1.46 10.73 18.20
C GLY A 238 -0.05 10.98 18.73
N SER A 239 0.56 10.07 19.48
CA SER A 239 1.96 10.21 19.88
C SER A 239 2.84 9.13 19.23
N PHE A 240 3.97 9.55 18.65
CA PHE A 240 4.88 8.61 17.99
C PHE A 240 5.89 7.94 18.93
N GLY A 241 5.79 8.15 20.22
CA GLY A 241 6.67 7.54 21.24
C GLY A 241 8.17 7.69 20.94
N TRP A 242 9.00 7.09 21.78
CA TRP A 242 10.44 7.05 21.56
C TRP A 242 10.81 5.76 20.80
N SER A 243 11.12 5.90 19.50
CA SER A 243 11.56 4.78 18.65
C SER A 243 12.18 5.31 17.36
N PRO A 244 12.93 4.49 16.60
CA PRO A 244 13.39 4.87 15.27
C PRO A 244 12.27 5.28 14.34
N PHE A 245 11.11 4.62 14.44
CA PHE A 245 9.91 5.00 13.69
C PHE A 245 9.39 6.37 14.13
N GLY A 246 9.33 6.63 15.43
CA GLY A 246 8.93 7.94 15.97
C GLY A 246 9.83 9.07 15.49
N LEU A 247 11.16 8.84 15.46
CA LEU A 247 12.12 9.81 14.92
C LEU A 247 11.88 10.09 13.43
N LEU A 248 11.61 9.05 12.63
CA LEU A 248 11.30 9.20 11.21
C LEU A 248 10.01 9.99 10.97
N ALA A 249 9.01 9.80 11.83
CA ALA A 249 7.74 10.49 11.74
C ALA A 249 7.84 12.01 11.91
N HIS A 250 8.90 12.51 12.54
CA HIS A 250 9.16 13.95 12.64
C HIS A 250 9.78 14.56 11.38
N VAL A 251 10.21 13.74 10.42
CA VAL A 251 10.73 14.22 9.14
C VAL A 251 9.55 14.63 8.24
N PRO A 252 9.52 15.89 7.73
CA PRO A 252 8.45 16.33 6.85
C PRO A 252 8.20 15.39 5.67
N GLY A 253 6.96 14.97 5.45
CA GLY A 253 6.56 14.03 4.41
C GLY A 253 6.70 12.55 4.80
N LEU A 254 7.52 12.18 5.78
CA LEU A 254 7.60 10.79 6.27
C LEU A 254 6.55 10.49 7.35
N SER A 255 6.00 11.51 7.99
CA SER A 255 4.85 11.41 8.92
C SER A 255 3.59 10.83 8.29
N LEU A 256 3.47 10.86 6.96
CA LEU A 256 2.38 10.23 6.21
C LEU A 256 2.42 8.69 6.28
N PHE A 257 3.57 8.12 6.70
CA PHE A 257 3.79 6.70 6.88
C PHE A 257 3.33 6.26 8.27
N ARG A 258 2.03 5.99 8.40
CA ARG A 258 1.37 5.69 9.68
C ARG A 258 1.30 4.21 10.02
N ILE A 259 1.76 3.34 9.13
CA ILE A 259 1.66 1.88 9.25
C ILE A 259 3.07 1.29 9.32
N PRO A 260 3.67 1.19 10.53
CA PRO A 260 5.03 0.70 10.71
C PRO A 260 5.22 -0.72 10.16
N ALA A 261 4.23 -1.60 10.31
CA ALA A 261 4.31 -2.99 9.84
C ALA A 261 4.73 -3.10 8.36
N ARG A 262 4.50 -2.09 7.53
CA ARG A 262 4.89 -2.09 6.11
C ARG A 262 6.40 -2.04 5.88
N TYR A 263 7.19 -1.59 6.87
CA TYR A 263 8.65 -1.71 6.80
C TYR A 263 9.14 -3.16 6.79
N SER A 264 8.28 -4.11 7.15
CA SER A 264 8.55 -5.53 7.02
C SER A 264 8.80 -5.98 5.58
N GLU A 265 8.39 -5.19 4.57
CA GLU A 265 8.75 -5.44 3.18
C GLU A 265 10.27 -5.36 2.98
N LEU A 266 10.93 -4.35 3.56
CA LEU A 266 12.39 -4.24 3.54
C LEU A 266 13.07 -5.33 4.37
N LEU A 267 12.46 -5.72 5.50
CA LEU A 267 12.93 -6.83 6.31
C LEU A 267 12.91 -8.15 5.51
N ASN A 268 11.80 -8.43 4.83
CA ASN A 268 11.68 -9.63 3.99
C ASN A 268 12.70 -9.64 2.84
N LEU A 269 12.96 -8.47 2.21
CA LEU A 269 14.01 -8.37 1.19
C LEU A 269 15.40 -8.67 1.77
N ALA A 270 15.71 -8.10 2.93
CA ALA A 270 16.98 -8.33 3.61
C ALA A 270 17.17 -9.81 3.96
N LEU A 271 16.16 -10.46 4.54
CA LEU A 271 16.19 -11.89 4.86
C LEU A 271 16.34 -12.75 3.60
N ALA A 272 15.62 -12.43 2.54
CA ALA A 272 15.71 -13.14 1.26
C ALA A 272 17.13 -13.06 0.65
N MET A 273 17.75 -11.87 0.70
CA MET A 273 19.12 -11.68 0.22
C MET A 273 20.12 -12.47 1.04
N LEU A 274 19.98 -12.47 2.37
CA LEU A 274 20.84 -13.25 3.27
C LEU A 274 20.65 -14.77 3.07
N ALA A 275 19.42 -15.21 2.85
CA ALA A 275 19.12 -16.61 2.50
C ALA A 275 19.82 -17.04 1.20
N GLY A 276 19.77 -16.20 0.15
CA GLY A 276 20.51 -16.45 -1.08
C GLY A 276 22.02 -16.56 -0.87
N ILE A 277 22.60 -15.72 -0.01
CA ILE A 277 24.03 -15.76 0.35
C ILE A 277 24.38 -17.09 1.06
N ALA A 278 23.52 -17.55 1.97
CA ALA A 278 23.70 -18.84 2.63
C ALA A 278 23.70 -19.99 1.62
N CYS A 279 22.72 -20.01 0.70
CA CYS A 279 22.63 -21.00 -0.36
C CYS A 279 23.87 -21.02 -1.26
N ALA A 280 24.35 -19.84 -1.68
CA ALA A 280 25.56 -19.76 -2.49
C ALA A 280 26.81 -20.28 -1.73
N ALA A 281 26.91 -20.02 -0.42
CA ALA A 281 27.97 -20.56 0.42
C ALA A 281 27.86 -22.11 0.53
N LEU A 282 26.65 -22.62 0.66
CA LEU A 282 26.37 -24.07 0.68
C LEU A 282 26.83 -24.74 -0.61
N HIS A 283 26.55 -24.12 -1.76
CA HIS A 283 26.98 -24.61 -3.08
C HIS A 283 28.53 -24.62 -3.20
N ARG A 284 29.18 -23.56 -2.77
CA ARG A 284 30.65 -23.47 -2.79
C ARG A 284 31.29 -24.54 -1.92
N ARG A 285 30.67 -24.91 -0.78
CA ARG A 285 31.22 -25.86 0.17
C ARG A 285 30.95 -27.32 -0.21
N PHE A 286 29.77 -27.61 -0.74
CA PHE A 286 29.28 -29.00 -0.91
C PHE A 286 28.92 -29.36 -2.37
N GLY A 287 29.14 -28.49 -3.33
CA GLY A 287 28.90 -28.74 -4.75
C GLY A 287 27.46 -29.16 -5.05
N LEU A 288 27.29 -30.27 -5.71
CA LEU A 288 25.97 -30.83 -6.10
C LEU A 288 25.09 -31.17 -4.90
N ARG A 289 25.68 -31.64 -3.78
CA ARG A 289 24.91 -31.93 -2.56
C ARG A 289 24.35 -30.62 -1.97
N GLY A 290 25.14 -29.56 -1.97
CA GLY A 290 24.67 -28.23 -1.55
C GLY A 290 23.52 -27.72 -2.40
N ARG A 291 23.57 -27.93 -3.72
CA ARG A 291 22.47 -27.55 -4.63
C ARG A 291 21.20 -28.38 -4.37
N ALA A 292 21.32 -29.67 -4.17
CA ALA A 292 20.19 -30.55 -3.84
C ALA A 292 19.51 -30.10 -2.51
N VAL A 293 20.32 -29.81 -1.49
CA VAL A 293 19.80 -29.29 -0.22
C VAL A 293 19.10 -27.93 -0.41
N THR A 294 19.68 -27.04 -1.21
CA THR A 294 19.03 -25.73 -1.52
C THR A 294 17.70 -25.92 -2.23
N MET A 295 17.60 -26.83 -3.19
CA MET A 295 16.33 -27.13 -3.86
C MET A 295 15.29 -27.64 -2.86
N ALA A 296 15.65 -28.58 -1.99
CA ALA A 296 14.76 -29.06 -0.94
C ALA A 296 14.31 -27.95 0.00
N LEU A 297 15.23 -27.10 0.47
CA LEU A 297 14.91 -25.96 1.33
C LEU A 297 14.04 -24.91 0.61
N THR A 298 14.23 -24.72 -0.70
CA THR A 298 13.37 -23.82 -1.50
C THR A 298 11.94 -24.37 -1.62
N LEU A 299 11.78 -25.67 -1.80
CA LEU A 299 10.46 -26.30 -1.80
C LEU A 299 9.79 -26.21 -0.42
N LEU A 300 10.54 -26.45 0.65
CA LEU A 300 10.05 -26.30 2.02
C LEU A 300 9.68 -24.84 2.33
N LEU A 301 10.44 -23.86 1.83
CA LEU A 301 10.13 -22.44 1.94
C LEU A 301 8.79 -22.09 1.26
N LEU A 302 8.56 -22.59 0.06
CA LEU A 302 7.30 -22.39 -0.64
C LEU A 302 6.13 -23.06 0.09
N ALA A 303 6.36 -24.25 0.66
CA ALA A 303 5.38 -24.92 1.49
C ALA A 303 5.10 -24.14 2.79
N ASP A 304 6.13 -23.55 3.43
CA ASP A 304 6.02 -22.74 4.63
C ASP A 304 5.12 -21.50 4.42
N PHE A 305 5.20 -20.89 3.23
CA PHE A 305 4.38 -19.74 2.86
C PHE A 305 3.03 -20.10 2.20
N TYR A 306 2.72 -21.37 2.04
CA TYR A 306 1.53 -21.77 1.30
C TYR A 306 0.24 -21.35 2.00
N VAL A 307 -0.48 -20.43 1.37
CA VAL A 307 -1.78 -19.93 1.82
C VAL A 307 -2.87 -20.86 1.32
N VAL A 308 -3.62 -21.46 2.23
CA VAL A 308 -4.73 -22.37 1.92
C VAL A 308 -6.02 -21.59 1.65
N LYS A 309 -6.20 -20.50 2.38
CA LYS A 309 -7.40 -19.67 2.28
C LYS A 309 -7.01 -18.19 2.25
N PHE A 310 -7.30 -17.53 1.16
CA PHE A 310 -7.07 -16.08 1.08
C PHE A 310 -8.03 -15.33 2.01
N PRO A 311 -7.57 -14.25 2.67
CA PRO A 311 -8.45 -13.35 3.40
C PRO A 311 -9.56 -12.85 2.47
N GLY A 312 -10.80 -12.76 2.98
CA GLY A 312 -11.94 -12.35 2.15
C GLY A 312 -12.68 -13.50 1.43
N GLY A 313 -12.13 -14.74 1.49
CA GLY A 313 -12.77 -15.92 0.89
C GLY A 313 -12.59 -15.99 -0.63
N GLU A 314 -13.42 -16.82 -1.27
CA GLU A 314 -13.48 -16.88 -2.73
C GLU A 314 -14.14 -15.62 -3.29
N PRO A 315 -13.68 -15.12 -4.44
CA PRO A 315 -14.36 -14.00 -5.10
C PRO A 315 -15.82 -14.35 -5.31
N GLN A 316 -16.71 -13.62 -4.65
CA GLN A 316 -18.14 -13.77 -4.87
C GLN A 316 -18.56 -12.87 -6.03
N PRO A 317 -19.52 -13.31 -6.88
CA PRO A 317 -20.11 -12.42 -7.83
C PRO A 317 -20.68 -11.19 -7.09
N PHE A 318 -20.27 -10.03 -7.50
CA PHE A 318 -20.77 -8.76 -6.97
C PHE A 318 -21.55 -8.05 -8.08
N PRO A 319 -22.81 -8.44 -8.29
CA PRO A 319 -23.59 -7.94 -9.42
C PRO A 319 -23.92 -6.47 -9.23
N VAL A 320 -23.78 -5.71 -10.30
CA VAL A 320 -24.24 -4.32 -10.33
C VAL A 320 -25.77 -4.30 -10.26
N PRO A 321 -26.36 -3.59 -9.27
CA PRO A 321 -27.82 -3.48 -9.16
C PRO A 321 -28.46 -2.96 -10.44
N PRO A 322 -29.68 -3.46 -10.81
CA PRO A 322 -30.34 -3.07 -12.04
C PRO A 322 -30.59 -1.57 -12.21
N VAL A 323 -30.74 -0.84 -11.11
CA VAL A 323 -30.92 0.62 -11.09
C VAL A 323 -29.76 1.35 -11.78
N TYR A 324 -28.52 0.93 -11.57
CA TYR A 324 -27.35 1.54 -12.21
C TYR A 324 -27.27 1.23 -13.70
N LYS A 325 -27.70 0.04 -14.12
CA LYS A 325 -27.82 -0.29 -15.55
C LYS A 325 -28.88 0.54 -16.23
N TYR A 326 -29.99 0.85 -15.54
CA TYR A 326 -31.04 1.72 -16.05
C TYR A 326 -30.55 3.17 -16.20
N ILE A 327 -29.73 3.69 -15.24
CA ILE A 327 -29.13 5.03 -15.33
C ILE A 327 -28.32 5.19 -16.61
N ALA A 328 -27.65 4.14 -17.09
CA ALA A 328 -26.91 4.17 -18.36
C ALA A 328 -27.78 4.54 -19.58
N THR A 329 -29.09 4.36 -19.50
CA THR A 329 -30.02 4.70 -20.59
C THR A 329 -30.56 6.14 -20.51
N LEU A 330 -30.25 6.85 -19.43
CA LEU A 330 -30.78 8.19 -19.17
C LEU A 330 -29.84 9.28 -19.72
N PRO A 331 -30.32 10.50 -19.93
CA PRO A 331 -29.48 11.65 -20.27
C PRO A 331 -28.40 11.93 -19.20
N ALA A 332 -27.24 12.39 -19.65
CA ALA A 332 -26.11 12.68 -18.76
C ALA A 332 -26.50 13.58 -17.58
N GLY A 333 -25.96 13.26 -16.39
CA GLY A 333 -26.16 13.99 -15.15
C GLY A 333 -25.42 13.32 -13.99
N ALA A 334 -25.01 14.07 -12.98
CA ALA A 334 -24.34 13.49 -11.83
C ALA A 334 -25.33 12.64 -11.00
N VAL A 335 -24.81 11.55 -10.44
CA VAL A 335 -25.54 10.56 -9.64
C VAL A 335 -25.04 10.62 -8.19
N LEU A 336 -25.98 10.71 -7.25
CA LEU A 336 -25.77 10.53 -5.82
C LEU A 336 -26.40 9.22 -5.38
N SER A 337 -25.66 8.35 -4.73
CA SER A 337 -26.19 7.13 -4.10
C SER A 337 -26.34 7.37 -2.59
N LEU A 338 -27.46 6.97 -2.04
CA LEU A 338 -27.80 7.11 -0.63
C LEU A 338 -28.18 5.75 -0.02
N PRO A 339 -27.82 5.51 1.23
CA PRO A 339 -27.15 6.40 2.19
C PRO A 339 -25.67 6.69 1.81
N ASP A 340 -25.23 7.93 2.06
CA ASP A 340 -23.82 8.30 1.94
C ASP A 340 -23.08 7.85 3.22
N TYR A 341 -22.14 6.95 3.05
CA TYR A 341 -21.35 6.37 4.13
C TYR A 341 -19.96 7.02 4.30
N ALA A 342 -19.59 7.96 3.45
CA ALA A 342 -18.35 8.69 3.60
C ALA A 342 -18.22 9.23 5.03
N ARG A 343 -17.08 8.99 5.69
CA ARG A 343 -16.81 9.39 7.08
C ARG A 343 -17.64 8.67 8.16
N THR A 344 -18.21 7.50 7.86
CA THR A 344 -18.88 6.61 8.84
C THR A 344 -18.06 5.35 9.10
N ASP A 345 -18.52 4.48 9.99
CA ASP A 345 -17.97 3.13 10.21
C ASP A 345 -18.18 2.20 8.99
N LEU A 346 -19.08 2.57 8.08
CA LEU A 346 -19.40 1.85 6.86
C LEU A 346 -18.77 2.46 5.59
N TRP A 347 -17.76 3.29 5.74
CA TRP A 347 -17.10 4.02 4.63
C TRP A 347 -16.68 3.13 3.46
N PHE A 348 -16.37 1.86 3.71
CA PHE A 348 -15.99 0.90 2.65
C PHE A 348 -17.12 0.62 1.65
N GLN A 349 -18.40 0.90 2.00
CA GLN A 349 -19.53 0.77 1.08
C GLN A 349 -19.52 1.87 -0.01
N GLU A 350 -18.81 2.96 0.18
CA GLU A 350 -18.62 3.97 -0.88
C GLU A 350 -17.86 3.41 -2.09
N ALA A 351 -16.98 2.43 -1.86
CA ALA A 351 -16.29 1.72 -2.95
C ALA A 351 -17.27 0.92 -3.83
N ASP A 352 -18.36 0.40 -3.25
CA ASP A 352 -19.40 -0.29 -3.99
C ASP A 352 -20.09 0.67 -4.96
N TYR A 353 -20.43 1.88 -4.53
CA TYR A 353 -21.02 2.89 -5.38
C TYR A 353 -20.08 3.33 -6.50
N GLN A 354 -18.79 3.45 -6.22
CA GLN A 354 -17.79 3.70 -7.26
C GLN A 354 -17.72 2.56 -8.28
N TYR A 355 -17.75 1.31 -7.83
CA TYR A 355 -17.81 0.16 -8.72
C TYR A 355 -19.09 0.17 -9.56
N PHE A 356 -20.26 0.42 -8.96
CA PHE A 356 -21.54 0.48 -9.68
C PHE A 356 -21.57 1.60 -10.73
N SER A 357 -20.84 2.71 -10.50
CA SER A 357 -20.76 3.80 -11.47
C SER A 357 -20.14 3.38 -12.81
N THR A 358 -19.38 2.29 -12.84
CA THR A 358 -18.80 1.73 -14.07
C THR A 358 -19.87 1.20 -15.04
N ALA A 359 -21.10 0.96 -14.55
CA ALA A 359 -22.20 0.51 -15.40
C ALA A 359 -22.86 1.65 -16.20
N HIS A 360 -22.75 2.90 -15.75
CA HIS A 360 -23.39 4.04 -16.40
C HIS A 360 -22.44 5.16 -16.84
N TRP A 361 -21.23 5.24 -16.28
CA TRP A 361 -20.23 6.27 -16.60
C TRP A 361 -20.69 7.72 -16.45
N HIS A 362 -21.77 7.98 -15.72
CA HIS A 362 -22.13 9.32 -15.29
C HIS A 362 -21.23 9.76 -14.13
N PRO A 363 -20.99 11.06 -13.94
CA PRO A 363 -20.28 11.55 -12.77
C PRO A 363 -20.97 11.06 -11.48
N ALA A 364 -20.19 10.46 -10.57
CA ALA A 364 -20.69 10.03 -9.27
C ALA A 364 -20.26 11.04 -8.20
N VAL A 365 -21.16 11.37 -7.29
CA VAL A 365 -20.86 12.24 -6.14
C VAL A 365 -20.16 11.41 -5.05
N ASN A 366 -20.60 10.17 -4.88
CA ASN A 366 -20.04 9.24 -3.92
C ASN A 366 -18.56 8.94 -4.22
N GLY A 367 -17.78 8.80 -3.17
CA GLY A 367 -16.37 8.48 -3.32
C GLY A 367 -15.75 8.00 -2.01
N ASP A 368 -14.84 7.04 -2.17
CA ASP A 368 -13.97 6.61 -1.10
C ASP A 368 -12.66 7.39 -1.19
N ALA A 369 -12.50 8.36 -0.30
CA ALA A 369 -11.26 9.09 -0.12
C ALA A 369 -10.94 9.17 1.37
N ARG A 370 -9.68 8.99 1.70
CA ARG A 370 -9.26 9.07 3.10
C ARG A 370 -9.45 10.47 3.68
N GLU A 371 -9.28 11.49 2.84
CA GLU A 371 -9.42 12.90 3.19
C GLU A 371 -10.24 13.58 2.10
N PHE A 372 -11.26 14.27 2.53
CA PHE A 372 -12.15 15.00 1.64
C PHE A 372 -11.84 16.50 1.71
N PRO A 373 -11.83 17.20 0.57
CA PRO A 373 -11.73 18.67 0.57
C PRO A 373 -12.85 19.29 1.43
N PRO A 374 -12.57 20.34 2.21
CA PRO A 374 -13.59 20.97 3.06
C PRO A 374 -14.87 21.35 2.32
N GLN A 375 -14.73 21.84 1.08
CA GLN A 375 -15.88 22.18 0.22
C GLN A 375 -16.75 20.96 -0.12
N PHE A 376 -16.12 19.80 -0.36
CA PHE A 376 -16.83 18.55 -0.58
C PHE A 376 -17.61 18.16 0.68
N VAL A 377 -16.97 18.25 1.85
CA VAL A 377 -17.60 17.91 3.13
C VAL A 377 -18.86 18.74 3.37
N GLU A 378 -18.78 20.05 3.17
CA GLU A 378 -19.94 20.96 3.34
C GLU A 378 -21.09 20.60 2.40
N VAL A 379 -20.79 20.36 1.12
CA VAL A 379 -21.77 19.98 0.11
C VAL A 379 -22.39 18.62 0.43
N ALA A 380 -21.57 17.60 0.76
CA ALA A 380 -22.03 16.28 1.13
C ALA A 380 -22.93 16.30 2.37
N ASP A 381 -22.59 17.08 3.39
CA ASP A 381 -23.40 17.23 4.62
C ASP A 381 -24.77 17.87 4.36
N ARG A 382 -24.85 18.77 3.40
CA ARG A 382 -26.15 19.30 2.94
C ARG A 382 -26.97 18.25 2.17
N MET A 383 -26.31 17.50 1.28
CA MET A 383 -26.97 16.45 0.49
C MET A 383 -27.47 15.29 1.37
N LYS A 384 -26.81 15.00 2.48
CA LYS A 384 -27.25 13.98 3.47
C LYS A 384 -28.61 14.30 4.11
N ARG A 385 -29.07 15.56 4.03
CA ARG A 385 -30.41 15.94 4.48
C ARG A 385 -31.53 15.61 3.48
N PHE A 386 -31.19 14.84 2.43
CA PHE A 386 -32.22 14.32 1.53
C PHE A 386 -33.36 13.68 2.34
N PRO A 387 -34.65 13.97 1.99
CA PRO A 387 -35.10 14.74 0.84
C PRO A 387 -35.47 16.22 1.11
N ASP A 388 -34.80 16.89 2.03
CA ASP A 388 -35.10 18.29 2.35
C ASP A 388 -34.93 19.22 1.14
N PRO A 389 -35.70 20.34 1.09
CA PRO A 389 -35.56 21.34 0.01
C PRO A 389 -34.16 21.93 -0.11
N ASP A 390 -33.42 22.06 1.01
CA ASP A 390 -32.04 22.57 1.04
C ASP A 390 -31.07 21.58 0.37
N ALA A 391 -31.28 20.28 0.59
CA ALA A 391 -30.55 19.24 -0.13
C ALA A 391 -30.83 19.29 -1.63
N ALA A 392 -32.10 19.44 -2.03
CA ALA A 392 -32.49 19.56 -3.43
C ALA A 392 -31.87 20.80 -4.10
N ALA A 393 -31.86 21.96 -3.41
CA ALA A 393 -31.21 23.17 -3.89
C ALA A 393 -29.70 22.98 -4.08
N THR A 394 -29.04 22.30 -3.12
CA THR A 394 -27.62 21.97 -3.20
C THR A 394 -27.34 21.03 -4.37
N MET A 395 -28.16 20.00 -4.57
CA MET A 395 -28.05 19.06 -5.69
C MET A 395 -28.16 19.77 -7.05
N ARG A 396 -29.13 20.70 -7.18
CA ARG A 396 -29.29 21.49 -8.42
C ARG A 396 -28.06 22.35 -8.72
N THR A 397 -27.53 23.03 -7.71
CA THR A 397 -26.37 23.92 -7.89
C THR A 397 -25.07 23.16 -8.18
N THR A 398 -24.96 21.92 -7.74
CA THR A 398 -23.79 21.04 -7.98
C THR A 398 -23.94 20.15 -9.19
N GLY A 399 -25.10 20.19 -9.89
CA GLY A 399 -25.33 19.40 -11.10
C GLY A 399 -25.74 17.95 -10.86
N VAL A 400 -26.11 17.59 -9.62
CA VAL A 400 -26.70 16.27 -9.31
C VAL A 400 -28.09 16.21 -9.93
N LYS A 401 -28.28 15.24 -10.80
CA LYS A 401 -29.53 15.04 -11.51
C LYS A 401 -30.30 13.83 -11.02
N TYR A 402 -29.59 12.82 -10.56
CA TYR A 402 -30.18 11.54 -10.17
C TYR A 402 -29.77 11.18 -8.74
N VAL A 403 -30.71 10.65 -7.99
CA VAL A 403 -30.51 10.13 -6.64
C VAL A 403 -30.93 8.67 -6.61
N VAL A 404 -30.02 7.77 -6.31
CA VAL A 404 -30.32 6.36 -6.03
C VAL A 404 -30.49 6.21 -4.52
N LEU A 405 -31.66 5.79 -4.08
CA LEU A 405 -31.95 5.47 -2.69
C LEU A 405 -32.02 3.95 -2.52
N HIS A 406 -31.07 3.40 -1.76
CA HIS A 406 -31.07 2.00 -1.35
C HIS A 406 -31.85 1.83 -0.05
N ALA A 407 -33.19 1.77 -0.14
CA ALA A 407 -34.08 1.77 1.03
C ALA A 407 -33.96 0.51 1.93
N GLY A 408 -33.18 -0.48 1.50
CA GLY A 408 -32.86 -1.66 2.30
C GLY A 408 -31.58 -1.55 3.13
N GLN A 409 -30.85 -0.45 3.00
CA GLN A 409 -29.59 -0.25 3.69
C GLN A 409 -29.76 0.57 4.99
N ARG A 410 -28.86 0.34 5.93
CA ARG A 410 -28.81 1.06 7.21
C ARG A 410 -28.71 2.57 7.00
N GLY A 411 -29.61 3.34 7.58
CA GLY A 411 -29.68 4.80 7.46
C GLY A 411 -30.58 5.30 6.34
N ALA A 412 -31.29 4.40 5.62
CA ALA A 412 -32.26 4.75 4.60
C ALA A 412 -33.71 4.46 5.00
N GLU A 413 -33.90 3.90 6.21
CA GLU A 413 -35.19 3.33 6.66
C GLU A 413 -36.35 4.31 6.58
N ASP A 414 -36.09 5.60 6.89
CA ASP A 414 -37.11 6.64 6.97
C ASP A 414 -37.05 7.66 5.82
N LEU A 415 -36.21 7.42 4.80
CA LEU A 415 -36.03 8.41 3.70
C LEU A 415 -37.04 8.27 2.56
N LEU A 416 -37.58 7.07 2.35
CA LEU A 416 -38.40 6.78 1.17
C LEU A 416 -39.72 7.57 1.14
N ALA A 417 -40.50 7.46 2.20
CA ALA A 417 -41.85 8.11 2.20
C ALA A 417 -41.74 9.67 2.12
N PRO A 418 -40.81 10.34 2.81
CA PRO A 418 -40.59 11.77 2.60
C PRO A 418 -40.10 12.10 1.19
N ALA A 419 -39.27 11.25 0.56
CA ALA A 419 -38.78 11.46 -0.80
C ALA A 419 -39.89 11.37 -1.83
N GLU A 420 -40.78 10.39 -1.68
CA GLU A 420 -41.98 10.25 -2.58
C GLU A 420 -42.98 11.40 -2.40
N ALA A 421 -43.06 12.00 -1.22
CA ALA A 421 -43.94 13.13 -0.95
C ALA A 421 -43.31 14.48 -1.34
N SER A 422 -42.04 14.55 -1.61
CA SER A 422 -41.34 15.81 -1.89
C SER A 422 -41.56 16.27 -3.35
N PRO A 423 -41.94 17.53 -3.59
CA PRO A 423 -42.08 18.07 -4.93
C PRO A 423 -40.73 18.27 -5.65
N ASP A 424 -39.63 18.24 -4.90
CA ASP A 424 -38.30 18.44 -5.43
C ASP A 424 -37.69 17.19 -6.08
N PHE A 425 -38.28 16.02 -5.84
CA PHE A 425 -37.80 14.75 -6.33
C PHE A 425 -38.91 14.00 -7.06
N ARG A 426 -38.61 13.50 -8.27
CA ARG A 426 -39.53 12.73 -9.06
C ARG A 426 -39.03 11.27 -9.13
N LEU A 427 -39.82 10.33 -8.61
CA LEU A 427 -39.53 8.91 -8.78
C LEU A 427 -39.56 8.54 -10.25
N LEU A 428 -38.45 8.01 -10.78
CA LEU A 428 -38.38 7.53 -12.18
C LEU A 428 -38.67 6.04 -12.29
N VAL A 429 -38.04 5.24 -11.38
CA VAL A 429 -38.15 3.76 -11.42
C VAL A 429 -37.81 3.17 -10.07
N ARG A 430 -38.35 1.96 -9.82
CA ARG A 430 -38.04 1.12 -8.66
C ARG A 430 -37.54 -0.25 -9.10
N PHE A 431 -36.51 -0.73 -8.47
CA PHE A 431 -36.00 -2.09 -8.58
C PHE A 431 -35.86 -2.70 -7.19
N ASP A 432 -36.81 -3.55 -6.78
CA ASP A 432 -36.87 -4.13 -5.43
C ASP A 432 -36.84 -3.04 -4.34
N ARG A 433 -35.70 -2.85 -3.65
CA ARG A 433 -35.48 -1.83 -2.62
C ARG A 433 -34.62 -0.67 -3.09
N ASP A 434 -34.30 -0.60 -4.36
CA ASP A 434 -33.56 0.50 -4.98
C ASP A 434 -34.52 1.43 -5.73
N TYR A 435 -34.50 2.70 -5.37
CA TYR A 435 -35.34 3.72 -5.93
C TYR A 435 -34.51 4.77 -6.63
N LEU A 436 -34.88 5.12 -7.87
CA LEU A 436 -34.22 6.18 -8.62
C LEU A 436 -35.12 7.40 -8.70
N PHE A 437 -34.61 8.49 -8.13
CA PHE A 437 -35.26 9.80 -8.21
C PHE A 437 -34.49 10.72 -9.17
N GLU A 438 -35.24 11.57 -9.87
CA GLU A 438 -34.72 12.73 -10.60
C GLU A 438 -34.88 13.96 -9.72
N VAL A 439 -33.86 14.78 -9.61
CA VAL A 439 -33.92 16.10 -8.97
C VAL A 439 -34.69 17.03 -9.92
N VAL A 440 -35.85 17.49 -9.51
CA VAL A 440 -36.68 18.37 -10.33
C VAL A 440 -36.01 19.73 -10.51
N PRO A 441 -35.80 20.23 -11.73
CA PRO A 441 -35.25 21.55 -11.95
C PRO A 441 -36.06 22.63 -11.22
N ALA A 442 -35.42 23.66 -10.71
CA ALA A 442 -36.13 24.81 -10.15
C ALA A 442 -37.02 25.42 -11.24
N ALA A 443 -38.26 25.74 -10.88
CA ALA A 443 -39.16 26.44 -11.82
C ALA A 443 -38.43 27.71 -12.31
N SER A 444 -38.27 27.85 -13.62
CA SER A 444 -37.69 29.03 -14.22
C SER A 444 -38.57 30.22 -13.83
N THR A 445 -38.08 31.07 -12.96
CA THR A 445 -38.76 32.39 -12.73
C THR A 445 -38.85 33.05 -14.10
N PRO A 446 -40.06 33.41 -14.57
CA PRO A 446 -40.20 34.09 -15.85
C PRO A 446 -39.36 35.36 -15.80
N ALA A 447 -38.44 35.51 -16.78
CA ALA A 447 -37.66 36.71 -16.92
C ALA A 447 -38.66 37.90 -16.94
N HIS A 448 -38.60 38.76 -15.92
CA HIS A 448 -39.32 40.02 -15.99
C HIS A 448 -38.69 40.78 -17.16
N THR A 449 -39.40 40.72 -18.32
CA THR A 449 -39.20 41.65 -19.40
C THR A 449 -39.54 43.04 -18.83
N SER A 450 -38.52 43.76 -18.37
CA SER A 450 -38.68 45.18 -18.13
C SER A 450 -38.88 45.83 -19.48
N ALA A 451 -40.16 46.05 -19.80
CA ALA A 451 -40.49 47.06 -20.78
C ALA A 451 -40.00 48.39 -20.26
N ALA A 452 -38.93 48.89 -20.82
CA ALA A 452 -38.55 50.29 -20.67
C ALA A 452 -39.50 51.16 -21.49
N PRO A 453 -39.89 52.36 -20.98
CA PRO A 453 -40.75 53.29 -21.65
C PRO A 453 -40.12 53.96 -22.87
#